data_db4690ea174042306dc2915bec329fce
#
_entry.id   db4690ea174042306dc2915bec329fce
#
_cell.length_a   1.000
_cell.length_b   1.000
_cell.length_c   1.000
_cell.angle_alpha   90.00
_cell.angle_beta   90.00
_cell.angle_gamma   90.00
#
_symmetry.space_group_name_H-M   'P 1'
#
loop_
_entity.id
_entity.type
_entity.pdbx_description
1 polymer ?
#
loop_
_entity_poly.entity_id
_entity_poly.type
_entity_poly.pdbx_seq_one_letter_code
_entity_poly.pdbx_strand_id
1 'polypeptide(L)'
;MRLVIEESKEILTTHAGLYAVGELLRKTKLRSRLNAIRLAGRPEPEISHGDVAVSYIGLLCQGKNDFDHIEAHREDDFFRRAMGVRVVPSSPTLRQQLDEAAGQAGWEAILREESAHLLARKARPTAVTVGGRDLVPLDIDVSPWDNSGTKKEGVSRTYHGYDGYAPIFAFLGVEGFVVHSELRPGKDHSQKGTTKFLRESIIYARSVTGRLLLLRLDAGFDSRDNILICRDARVEFIIKRNLRGESESVWLEWAKRHGSMREPRPGKRVWRGALVCDVEGKPVRMIVEAVERTTRANGQVLLLPEVEVQAWWTSLPDDPDTVIRLYQEHGTMEQFHSEIKTDLDLERLPSGKLATNNLVLQFALLAYNILRLMGQAMFGDPTVPLRKARQRRRIRTVIKDLIYLAARLVVHARQVRLRYGQGNRWGPPLRRICEALA
;
A
#
# COMPACT_ATOMS: atom_id res chain seq x y z
N MET A 1 26.84 -34.47 -23.13
CA MET A 1 25.44 -34.30 -23.58
C MET A 1 25.41 -33.09 -24.51
N ARG A 2 24.79 -33.20 -25.70
CA ARG A 2 24.59 -32.04 -26.62
C ARG A 2 23.19 -31.50 -26.39
N LEU A 3 23.06 -30.19 -26.12
CA LEU A 3 21.77 -29.53 -26.03
C LEU A 3 21.18 -29.38 -27.43
N VAL A 4 19.92 -29.77 -27.62
CA VAL A 4 19.13 -29.55 -28.84
C VAL A 4 18.02 -28.57 -28.49
N ILE A 5 17.83 -27.55 -29.31
CA ILE A 5 16.76 -26.55 -29.19
C ILE A 5 15.75 -26.87 -30.28
N GLU A 6 14.50 -27.11 -29.88
CA GLU A 6 13.41 -27.46 -30.80
C GLU A 6 12.11 -26.73 -30.36
N GLU A 7 11.24 -26.48 -31.32
CA GLU A 7 9.92 -25.92 -31.07
C GLU A 7 8.96 -27.00 -30.56
N SER A 8 8.17 -26.70 -29.56
CA SER A 8 7.14 -27.56 -29.02
C SER A 8 5.74 -27.01 -29.28
N LYS A 9 4.78 -27.89 -29.59
CA LYS A 9 3.34 -27.53 -29.68
C LYS A 9 2.67 -27.37 -28.32
N GLU A 10 3.43 -27.47 -27.24
CA GLU A 10 2.90 -27.39 -25.89
C GLU A 10 2.70 -25.91 -25.47
N ILE A 11 1.58 -25.63 -24.82
CA ILE A 11 1.35 -24.31 -24.25
C ILE A 11 2.12 -24.23 -22.92
N LEU A 12 3.25 -23.54 -22.95
CA LEU A 12 4.11 -23.33 -21.79
C LEU A 12 3.90 -21.93 -21.25
N THR A 13 4.04 -21.76 -19.93
CA THR A 13 4.03 -20.45 -19.27
C THR A 13 5.11 -20.39 -18.19
N THR A 14 5.63 -19.19 -17.98
CA THR A 14 6.49 -18.87 -16.83
C THR A 14 5.73 -18.09 -15.74
N HIS A 15 4.43 -17.86 -15.93
CA HIS A 15 3.61 -16.99 -15.09
C HIS A 15 2.37 -17.70 -14.55
N ALA A 16 2.50 -18.98 -14.15
CA ALA A 16 1.35 -19.80 -13.74
C ALA A 16 0.51 -19.18 -12.63
N GLY A 17 1.09 -18.34 -11.77
CA GLY A 17 0.39 -17.65 -10.69
C GLY A 17 -0.63 -16.62 -11.15
N LEU A 18 -0.59 -16.16 -12.41
CA LEU A 18 -1.62 -15.28 -12.94
C LEU A 18 -3.01 -15.95 -12.94
N TYR A 19 -3.07 -17.28 -12.90
CA TYR A 19 -4.35 -17.97 -12.72
C TYR A 19 -5.01 -17.58 -11.39
N ALA A 20 -4.26 -17.52 -10.28
CA ALA A 20 -4.80 -17.07 -8.98
C ALA A 20 -5.23 -15.60 -9.01
N VAL A 21 -4.50 -14.75 -9.72
CA VAL A 21 -4.88 -13.34 -9.95
C VAL A 21 -6.24 -13.28 -10.69
N GLY A 22 -6.38 -14.02 -11.76
CA GLY A 22 -7.64 -14.10 -12.52
C GLY A 22 -8.81 -14.62 -11.68
N GLU A 23 -8.58 -15.62 -10.81
CA GLU A 23 -9.60 -16.12 -9.88
C GLU A 23 -10.07 -15.04 -8.91
N LEU A 24 -9.15 -14.27 -8.32
CA LEU A 24 -9.51 -13.16 -7.44
C LEU A 24 -10.27 -12.05 -8.18
N LEU A 25 -9.87 -11.71 -9.40
CA LEU A 25 -10.56 -10.72 -10.21
C LEU A 25 -11.99 -11.17 -10.60
N ARG A 26 -12.20 -12.47 -10.85
CA ARG A 26 -13.54 -13.03 -11.09
C ARG A 26 -14.50 -12.90 -9.90
N LYS A 27 -13.97 -12.73 -8.67
CA LYS A 27 -14.78 -12.44 -7.47
C LYS A 27 -15.21 -10.99 -7.37
N THR A 28 -14.70 -10.10 -8.23
CA THR A 28 -15.07 -8.67 -8.31
C THR A 28 -16.12 -8.45 -9.40
N LYS A 29 -16.76 -7.29 -9.35
CA LYS A 29 -17.62 -6.79 -10.43
C LYS A 29 -16.86 -5.84 -11.37
N LEU A 30 -15.51 -5.79 -11.25
CA LEU A 30 -14.68 -4.83 -11.97
C LEU A 30 -14.97 -4.80 -13.46
N ARG A 31 -14.90 -5.97 -14.11
CA ARG A 31 -15.10 -6.09 -15.56
C ARG A 31 -16.49 -5.60 -15.98
N SER A 32 -17.56 -6.07 -15.34
CA SER A 32 -18.93 -5.70 -15.70
C SER A 32 -19.20 -4.21 -15.47
N ARG A 33 -18.67 -3.65 -14.37
CA ARG A 33 -18.83 -2.23 -14.07
C ARG A 33 -18.09 -1.33 -15.06
N LEU A 34 -16.84 -1.68 -15.42
CA LEU A 34 -16.09 -0.92 -16.41
C LEU A 34 -16.72 -1.02 -17.80
N ASN A 35 -17.20 -2.20 -18.19
CA ASN A 35 -17.90 -2.38 -19.48
C ASN A 35 -19.24 -1.62 -19.54
N ALA A 36 -19.83 -1.27 -18.42
CA ALA A 36 -21.05 -0.45 -18.37
C ALA A 36 -20.78 1.05 -18.60
N ILE A 37 -19.53 1.51 -18.49
CA ILE A 37 -19.17 2.91 -18.75
C ILE A 37 -19.20 3.15 -20.25
N ARG A 38 -19.90 4.20 -20.66
CA ARG A 38 -19.89 4.74 -22.03
C ARG A 38 -19.05 6.00 -22.04
N LEU A 39 -17.96 5.99 -22.81
CA LEU A 39 -17.13 7.17 -22.98
C LEU A 39 -17.83 8.15 -23.93
N ALA A 40 -18.04 9.39 -23.47
CA ALA A 40 -18.78 10.39 -24.25
C ALA A 40 -18.09 10.67 -25.60
N GLY A 41 -18.89 10.67 -26.70
CA GLY A 41 -18.40 10.96 -28.04
C GLY A 41 -17.55 9.84 -28.66
N ARG A 42 -17.52 8.64 -28.08
CA ARG A 42 -16.77 7.50 -28.61
C ARG A 42 -17.68 6.32 -28.97
N PRO A 43 -17.39 5.60 -30.06
CA PRO A 43 -18.06 4.33 -30.35
C PRO A 43 -17.67 3.28 -29.28
N GLU A 44 -18.42 2.17 -29.26
CA GLU A 44 -18.06 1.04 -28.42
C GLU A 44 -16.67 0.51 -28.82
N PRO A 45 -15.73 0.34 -27.86
CA PRO A 45 -14.38 -0.07 -28.19
C PRO A 45 -14.34 -1.53 -28.67
N GLU A 46 -13.52 -1.83 -29.66
CA GLU A 46 -13.31 -3.19 -30.16
C GLU A 46 -12.84 -4.14 -29.04
N ILE A 47 -11.90 -3.66 -28.19
CA ILE A 47 -11.46 -4.36 -26.99
C ILE A 47 -12.16 -3.74 -25.79
N SER A 48 -12.93 -4.54 -25.06
CA SER A 48 -13.73 -4.05 -23.94
C SER A 48 -12.89 -3.40 -22.84
N HIS A 49 -13.43 -2.39 -22.16
CA HIS A 49 -12.77 -1.72 -21.03
C HIS A 49 -12.36 -2.72 -19.95
N GLY A 50 -13.18 -3.75 -19.69
CA GLY A 50 -12.86 -4.80 -18.74
C GLY A 50 -11.67 -5.65 -19.16
N ASP A 51 -11.51 -5.96 -20.47
CA ASP A 51 -10.37 -6.70 -20.97
C ASP A 51 -9.08 -5.89 -20.89
N VAL A 52 -9.14 -4.59 -21.20
CA VAL A 52 -8.02 -3.66 -21.03
C VAL A 52 -7.59 -3.59 -19.56
N ALA A 53 -8.54 -3.37 -18.65
CA ALA A 53 -8.29 -3.26 -17.21
C ALA A 53 -7.67 -4.54 -16.64
N VAL A 54 -8.25 -5.69 -16.94
CA VAL A 54 -7.78 -6.98 -16.43
C VAL A 54 -6.41 -7.34 -17.02
N SER A 55 -6.15 -7.05 -18.29
CA SER A 55 -4.83 -7.25 -18.90
C SER A 55 -3.76 -6.42 -18.20
N TYR A 56 -4.05 -5.15 -17.93
CA TYR A 56 -3.10 -4.27 -17.25
C TYR A 56 -2.83 -4.69 -15.79
N ILE A 57 -3.87 -5.12 -15.06
CA ILE A 57 -3.68 -5.68 -13.71
C ILE A 57 -2.77 -6.93 -13.76
N GLY A 58 -2.93 -7.77 -14.79
CA GLY A 58 -2.05 -8.92 -15.01
C GLY A 58 -0.58 -8.55 -15.19
N LEU A 59 -0.28 -7.44 -15.89
CA LEU A 59 1.07 -6.88 -15.99
C LEU A 59 1.59 -6.39 -14.65
N LEU A 60 0.80 -5.59 -13.94
CA LEU A 60 1.17 -5.03 -12.64
C LEU A 60 1.44 -6.13 -11.60
N CYS A 61 0.69 -7.24 -11.64
CA CYS A 61 0.96 -8.41 -10.79
C CYS A 61 2.27 -9.13 -11.12
N GLN A 62 2.89 -8.82 -12.26
CA GLN A 62 4.24 -9.29 -12.62
C GLN A 62 5.33 -8.29 -12.21
N GLY A 63 4.99 -7.17 -11.58
CA GLY A 63 5.93 -6.09 -11.27
C GLY A 63 6.35 -5.28 -12.51
N LYS A 64 5.46 -5.16 -13.49
CA LYS A 64 5.69 -4.44 -14.74
C LYS A 64 4.62 -3.36 -14.90
N ASN A 65 5.02 -2.09 -14.94
CA ASN A 65 4.10 -0.97 -15.08
C ASN A 65 4.06 -0.36 -16.47
N ASP A 66 5.14 -0.51 -17.27
CA ASP A 66 5.19 0.04 -18.62
C ASP A 66 4.22 -0.68 -19.57
N PHE A 67 3.46 0.11 -20.31
CA PHE A 67 2.47 -0.40 -21.27
C PHE A 67 3.06 -1.32 -22.32
N ASP A 68 4.32 -1.10 -22.72
CA ASP A 68 4.98 -1.87 -23.77
C ASP A 68 5.22 -3.33 -23.39
N HIS A 69 5.25 -3.64 -22.09
CA HIS A 69 5.36 -5.03 -21.63
C HIS A 69 4.15 -5.90 -21.99
N ILE A 70 3.00 -5.31 -22.39
CA ILE A 70 1.81 -6.07 -22.78
C ILE A 70 2.03 -6.83 -24.11
N GLU A 71 2.94 -6.34 -24.97
CA GLU A 71 3.19 -6.95 -26.28
C GLU A 71 3.63 -8.42 -26.17
N ALA A 72 4.37 -8.77 -25.09
CA ALA A 72 4.78 -10.15 -24.83
C ALA A 72 3.62 -11.11 -24.53
N HIS A 73 2.44 -10.59 -24.24
CA HIS A 73 1.26 -11.40 -23.87
C HIS A 73 0.17 -11.43 -24.94
N ARG A 74 0.34 -10.74 -26.05
CA ARG A 74 -0.71 -10.65 -27.10
C ARG A 74 -1.08 -12.00 -27.67
N GLU A 75 -0.10 -12.84 -27.92
CA GLU A 75 -0.28 -14.19 -28.47
C GLU A 75 -0.18 -15.28 -27.36
N ASP A 76 -0.07 -14.89 -26.08
CA ASP A 76 0.02 -15.83 -24.97
C ASP A 76 -1.37 -16.40 -24.61
N ASP A 77 -1.64 -17.61 -25.07
CA ASP A 77 -2.90 -18.32 -24.80
C ASP A 77 -3.10 -18.61 -23.31
N PHE A 78 -2.01 -18.84 -22.56
CA PHE A 78 -2.11 -19.00 -21.13
C PHE A 78 -2.54 -17.69 -20.44
N PHE A 79 -1.89 -16.56 -20.75
CA PHE A 79 -2.25 -15.26 -20.17
C PHE A 79 -3.73 -14.95 -20.43
N ARG A 80 -4.18 -15.10 -21.66
CA ARG A 80 -5.55 -14.86 -22.07
C ARG A 80 -6.55 -15.69 -21.24
N ARG A 81 -6.30 -16.99 -21.09
CA ARG A 81 -7.18 -17.91 -20.32
C ARG A 81 -7.11 -17.62 -18.82
N ALA A 82 -5.92 -17.44 -18.25
CA ALA A 82 -5.71 -17.19 -16.84
C ALA A 82 -6.41 -15.90 -16.40
N MET A 83 -6.23 -14.82 -17.15
CA MET A 83 -6.88 -13.54 -16.88
C MET A 83 -8.34 -13.50 -17.33
N GLY A 84 -8.78 -14.48 -18.13
CA GLY A 84 -10.15 -14.56 -18.67
C GLY A 84 -10.47 -13.45 -19.65
N VAL A 85 -9.49 -12.92 -20.38
CA VAL A 85 -9.69 -11.88 -21.40
C VAL A 85 -9.94 -12.51 -22.78
N ARG A 86 -10.79 -11.85 -23.58
CA ARG A 86 -11.06 -12.31 -24.94
C ARG A 86 -9.91 -11.94 -25.88
N VAL A 87 -9.43 -10.72 -25.77
CA VAL A 87 -8.33 -10.18 -26.56
C VAL A 87 -7.41 -9.38 -25.65
N VAL A 88 -6.11 -9.60 -25.77
CA VAL A 88 -5.09 -8.77 -25.05
C VAL A 88 -4.85 -7.52 -25.90
N PRO A 89 -4.96 -6.30 -25.33
CA PRO A 89 -4.73 -5.07 -26.06
C PRO A 89 -3.27 -4.94 -26.49
N SER A 90 -3.02 -4.20 -27.58
CA SER A 90 -1.67 -3.72 -27.91
C SER A 90 -1.28 -2.58 -26.96
N SER A 91 0.03 -2.29 -26.85
CA SER A 91 0.55 -1.15 -26.07
C SER A 91 -0.10 0.19 -26.47
N PRO A 92 -0.23 0.54 -27.74
CA PRO A 92 -0.94 1.75 -28.16
C PRO A 92 -2.42 1.76 -27.72
N THR A 93 -3.13 0.63 -27.87
CA THR A 93 -4.54 0.51 -27.45
C THR A 93 -4.69 0.68 -25.95
N LEU A 94 -3.79 0.04 -25.18
CA LEU A 94 -3.77 0.14 -23.71
C LEU A 94 -3.57 1.60 -23.28
N ARG A 95 -2.55 2.26 -23.83
CA ARG A 95 -2.24 3.67 -23.55
C ARG A 95 -3.41 4.59 -23.90
N GLN A 96 -3.96 4.46 -25.11
CA GLN A 96 -5.05 5.30 -25.59
C GLN A 96 -6.30 5.14 -24.70
N GLN A 97 -6.72 3.91 -24.41
CA GLN A 97 -7.91 3.69 -23.59
C GLN A 97 -7.73 4.18 -22.14
N LEU A 98 -6.55 4.04 -21.55
CA LEU A 98 -6.28 4.57 -20.21
C LEU A 98 -6.22 6.10 -20.21
N ASP A 99 -5.67 6.73 -21.24
CA ASP A 99 -5.67 8.18 -21.39
C ASP A 99 -7.10 8.76 -21.53
N GLU A 100 -7.96 8.08 -22.30
CA GLU A 100 -9.36 8.45 -22.47
C GLU A 100 -10.16 8.26 -21.17
N ALA A 101 -9.95 7.13 -20.47
CA ALA A 101 -10.61 6.80 -19.22
C ALA A 101 -10.23 7.75 -18.08
N ALA A 102 -8.97 8.16 -18.01
CA ALA A 102 -8.47 9.08 -17.00
C ALA A 102 -9.08 10.48 -17.07
N GLY A 103 -9.50 10.91 -18.28
CA GLY A 103 -10.19 12.18 -18.51
C GLY A 103 -11.68 12.16 -18.13
N GLN A 104 -12.23 11.01 -17.77
CA GLN A 104 -13.66 10.81 -17.50
C GLN A 104 -13.90 10.19 -16.14
N ALA A 105 -14.94 10.65 -15.44
CA ALA A 105 -15.28 10.15 -14.11
C ALA A 105 -15.69 8.66 -14.14
N GLY A 106 -15.31 7.92 -13.10
CA GLY A 106 -15.87 6.61 -12.78
C GLY A 106 -14.86 5.47 -12.66
N TRP A 107 -13.79 5.39 -13.46
CA TRP A 107 -12.84 4.28 -13.41
C TRP A 107 -12.10 4.19 -12.07
N GLU A 108 -11.59 5.31 -11.58
CA GLU A 108 -10.87 5.34 -10.30
C GLU A 108 -11.76 4.91 -9.13
N ALA A 109 -13.00 5.40 -9.09
CA ALA A 109 -13.98 5.02 -8.06
C ALA A 109 -14.27 3.53 -8.12
N ILE A 110 -14.53 2.98 -9.32
CA ILE A 110 -14.78 1.54 -9.50
C ILE A 110 -13.58 0.71 -9.03
N LEU A 111 -12.36 1.08 -9.37
CA LEU A 111 -11.15 0.37 -8.95
C LEU A 111 -11.00 0.36 -7.42
N ARG A 112 -11.19 1.52 -6.78
CA ARG A 112 -11.13 1.63 -5.31
C ARG A 112 -12.21 0.80 -4.62
N GLU A 113 -13.45 0.92 -5.07
CA GLU A 113 -14.59 0.18 -4.50
C GLU A 113 -14.44 -1.33 -4.68
N GLU A 114 -14.04 -1.80 -5.87
CA GLU A 114 -13.84 -3.23 -6.11
C GLU A 114 -12.64 -3.77 -5.34
N SER A 115 -11.58 -2.97 -5.15
CA SER A 115 -10.47 -3.31 -4.26
C SER A 115 -10.95 -3.44 -2.81
N ALA A 116 -11.72 -2.49 -2.31
CA ALA A 116 -12.29 -2.54 -0.95
C ALA A 116 -13.24 -3.73 -0.78
N HIS A 117 -14.12 -4.01 -1.74
CA HIS A 117 -15.00 -5.19 -1.73
C HIS A 117 -14.22 -6.51 -1.73
N LEU A 118 -13.14 -6.60 -2.50
CA LEU A 118 -12.27 -7.77 -2.51
C LEU A 118 -11.61 -7.98 -1.14
N LEU A 119 -11.09 -6.91 -0.53
CA LEU A 119 -10.51 -6.95 0.80
C LEU A 119 -11.53 -7.32 1.87
N ALA A 120 -12.74 -6.76 1.84
CA ALA A 120 -13.81 -7.08 2.79
C ALA A 120 -14.15 -8.57 2.81
N ARG A 121 -14.08 -9.24 1.66
CA ARG A 121 -14.37 -10.67 1.53
C ARG A 121 -13.20 -11.58 1.90
N LYS A 122 -11.98 -11.18 1.56
CA LYS A 122 -10.81 -12.07 1.60
C LYS A 122 -9.74 -11.65 2.62
N ALA A 123 -9.64 -10.38 2.97
CA ALA A 123 -8.67 -9.92 3.96
C ALA A 123 -9.18 -10.15 5.40
N ARG A 124 -8.22 -10.28 6.31
CA ARG A 124 -8.46 -10.28 7.75
C ARG A 124 -7.42 -9.38 8.39
N PRO A 125 -7.59 -8.03 8.29
CA PRO A 125 -6.62 -7.11 8.83
C PRO A 125 -6.35 -7.37 10.31
N THR A 126 -5.08 -7.56 10.66
CA THR A 126 -4.65 -7.83 12.03
C THR A 126 -4.76 -6.56 12.85
N ALA A 127 -5.39 -6.69 14.02
CA ALA A 127 -5.47 -5.62 15.00
C ALA A 127 -4.27 -5.65 15.96
N VAL A 128 -4.00 -4.52 16.59
CA VAL A 128 -3.14 -4.41 17.78
C VAL A 128 -4.02 -4.33 19.00
N THR A 129 -3.67 -5.09 20.06
CA THR A 129 -4.44 -5.08 21.31
C THR A 129 -3.84 -4.08 22.29
N VAL A 130 -4.65 -3.14 22.73
CA VAL A 130 -4.26 -2.04 23.65
C VAL A 130 -5.37 -1.78 24.64
N GLY A 131 -5.03 -1.78 25.94
CA GLY A 131 -6.01 -1.57 27.01
C GLY A 131 -7.21 -2.53 26.95
N GLY A 132 -6.99 -3.77 26.48
CA GLY A 132 -8.06 -4.77 26.29
C GLY A 132 -8.94 -4.52 25.05
N ARG A 133 -8.59 -3.57 24.17
CA ARG A 133 -9.30 -3.25 22.93
C ARG A 133 -8.48 -3.66 21.72
N ASP A 134 -9.13 -4.24 20.71
CA ASP A 134 -8.54 -4.56 19.43
C ASP A 134 -8.74 -3.41 18.45
N LEU A 135 -7.64 -2.79 18.02
CA LEU A 135 -7.61 -1.65 17.11
C LEU A 135 -6.89 -2.03 15.82
N VAL A 136 -7.53 -1.86 14.67
CA VAL A 136 -6.87 -2.07 13.37
C VAL A 136 -6.14 -0.79 12.97
N PRO A 137 -4.80 -0.82 12.78
CA PRO A 137 -4.06 0.35 12.33
C PRO A 137 -4.55 0.84 10.96
N LEU A 138 -4.70 2.17 10.83
CA LEU A 138 -4.89 2.88 9.58
C LEU A 138 -3.79 3.92 9.47
N ASP A 139 -2.77 3.61 8.69
CA ASP A 139 -1.58 4.44 8.55
C ASP A 139 -1.67 5.28 7.28
N ILE A 140 -1.45 6.60 7.40
CA ILE A 140 -1.48 7.50 6.25
C ILE A 140 -0.16 8.25 6.17
N ASP A 141 0.41 8.27 4.96
CA ASP A 141 1.67 8.95 4.71
C ASP A 141 1.84 9.31 3.22
N VAL A 142 2.76 10.25 2.97
CA VAL A 142 3.19 10.69 1.64
C VAL A 142 4.54 10.06 1.31
N SER A 143 4.65 9.48 0.13
CA SER A 143 5.90 8.88 -0.35
C SER A 143 6.40 9.59 -1.60
N PRO A 144 7.39 10.48 -1.52
CA PRO A 144 7.94 11.14 -2.71
C PRO A 144 8.58 10.15 -3.68
N TRP A 145 8.30 10.32 -4.98
CA TRP A 145 8.80 9.50 -6.07
C TRP A 145 9.68 10.32 -6.99
N ASP A 146 10.91 9.86 -7.21
CA ASP A 146 11.87 10.55 -8.07
C ASP A 146 11.52 10.38 -9.55
N ASN A 147 11.16 11.47 -10.19
CA ASN A 147 10.93 11.59 -11.63
C ASN A 147 11.80 12.70 -12.23
N SER A 148 12.96 13.00 -11.61
CA SER A 148 13.92 13.98 -12.11
C SER A 148 14.31 13.67 -13.55
N GLY A 149 14.50 14.73 -14.34
CA GLY A 149 14.86 14.63 -15.75
C GLY A 149 13.69 14.27 -16.67
N THR A 150 12.44 14.13 -16.15
CA THR A 150 11.26 13.94 -16.99
C THR A 150 10.44 15.23 -17.13
N LYS A 151 9.68 15.35 -18.22
CA LYS A 151 8.75 16.47 -18.47
C LYS A 151 7.29 16.06 -18.26
N LYS A 152 7.04 15.09 -17.37
CA LYS A 152 5.69 14.62 -17.09
C LYS A 152 4.88 15.68 -16.36
N GLU A 153 3.60 15.75 -16.65
CA GLU A 153 2.65 16.64 -15.99
C GLU A 153 2.63 16.39 -14.46
N GLY A 154 2.66 17.45 -13.65
CA GLY A 154 2.66 17.37 -12.19
C GLY A 154 4.02 17.09 -11.55
N VAL A 155 5.04 16.74 -12.31
CA VAL A 155 6.41 16.62 -11.79
C VAL A 155 6.90 18.00 -11.36
N SER A 156 7.30 18.09 -10.09
CA SER A 156 7.76 19.34 -9.48
C SER A 156 8.59 19.05 -8.23
N ARG A 157 9.24 20.08 -7.67
CA ARG A 157 10.14 19.95 -6.53
C ARG A 157 9.45 19.36 -5.32
N THR A 158 9.93 18.21 -4.85
CA THR A 158 9.47 17.56 -3.62
C THR A 158 10.19 18.10 -2.39
N TYR A 159 9.67 17.82 -1.20
CA TYR A 159 10.34 18.19 0.05
C TYR A 159 11.67 17.45 0.29
N HIS A 160 11.92 16.35 -0.42
CA HIS A 160 13.23 15.67 -0.43
C HIS A 160 14.28 16.35 -1.32
N GLY A 161 13.91 17.41 -2.05
CA GLY A 161 14.85 18.19 -2.84
C GLY A 161 15.15 17.66 -4.24
N TYR A 162 14.33 16.74 -4.77
CA TYR A 162 14.34 16.30 -6.17
C TYR A 162 12.99 16.54 -6.84
N ASP A 163 12.94 16.49 -8.16
CA ASP A 163 11.70 16.69 -8.92
C ASP A 163 10.96 15.37 -9.09
N GLY A 164 9.65 15.37 -8.77
CA GLY A 164 8.88 14.14 -8.80
C GLY A 164 7.41 14.31 -8.45
N TYR A 165 6.81 13.23 -8.01
CA TYR A 165 5.47 13.18 -7.44
C TYR A 165 5.51 12.99 -5.92
N ALA A 166 4.41 13.31 -5.26
CA ALA A 166 4.24 13.09 -3.82
C ALA A 166 2.91 12.35 -3.54
N PRO A 167 2.74 11.09 -4.02
CA PRO A 167 1.50 10.35 -3.75
C PRO A 167 1.29 10.12 -2.26
N ILE A 168 0.01 10.15 -1.86
CA ILE A 168 -0.44 9.84 -0.51
C ILE A 168 -1.13 8.47 -0.51
N PHE A 169 -0.92 7.71 0.55
CA PHE A 169 -1.46 6.36 0.73
C PHE A 169 -2.11 6.19 2.09
N ALA A 170 -3.14 5.34 2.16
CA ALA A 170 -3.74 4.85 3.39
C ALA A 170 -3.61 3.32 3.45
N PHE A 171 -2.87 2.82 4.45
CA PHE A 171 -2.62 1.40 4.68
C PHE A 171 -3.42 0.89 5.87
N LEU A 172 -4.09 -0.24 5.70
CA LEU A 172 -4.94 -0.88 6.71
C LEU A 172 -4.33 -2.18 7.23
N GLY A 173 -4.28 -2.33 8.55
CA GLY A 173 -3.76 -3.52 9.23
C GLY A 173 -2.25 -3.59 9.24
N VAL A 174 -1.71 -4.48 10.05
CA VAL A 174 -0.26 -4.75 10.14
C VAL A 174 0.30 -5.28 8.83
N GLU A 175 -0.52 -5.89 8.01
CA GLU A 175 -0.20 -6.40 6.67
C GLU A 175 0.01 -5.28 5.66
N GLY A 176 -0.57 -4.11 5.88
CA GLY A 176 -0.49 -2.96 4.97
C GLY A 176 -1.30 -3.13 3.70
N PHE A 177 -2.58 -3.50 3.80
CA PHE A 177 -3.52 -3.42 2.67
C PHE A 177 -3.77 -1.97 2.30
N VAL A 178 -3.66 -1.61 1.03
CA VAL A 178 -3.95 -0.23 0.60
C VAL A 178 -5.45 -0.05 0.41
N VAL A 179 -6.05 0.88 1.16
CA VAL A 179 -7.48 1.18 1.06
C VAL A 179 -7.77 2.45 0.27
N HIS A 180 -6.81 3.38 0.21
CA HIS A 180 -6.96 4.61 -0.56
C HIS A 180 -5.60 5.17 -0.99
N SER A 181 -5.57 5.89 -2.11
CA SER A 181 -4.42 6.67 -2.56
C SER A 181 -4.81 7.78 -3.52
N GLU A 182 -3.92 8.74 -3.67
CA GLU A 182 -4.03 9.85 -4.60
C GLU A 182 -2.63 10.22 -5.09
N LEU A 183 -2.46 10.35 -6.42
CA LEU A 183 -1.23 10.88 -7.00
C LEU A 183 -1.24 12.40 -6.89
N ARG A 184 -0.22 12.97 -6.26
CA ARG A 184 -0.08 14.42 -6.06
C ARG A 184 1.16 14.96 -6.75
N PRO A 185 1.12 16.19 -7.27
CA PRO A 185 2.32 16.89 -7.70
C PRO A 185 3.37 16.97 -6.61
N GLY A 186 4.65 16.92 -6.97
CA GLY A 186 5.76 16.92 -6.01
C GLY A 186 5.79 18.11 -5.05
N LYS A 187 5.36 19.31 -5.52
CA LYS A 187 5.28 20.54 -4.72
C LYS A 187 4.14 20.58 -3.71
N ASP A 188 3.20 19.61 -3.77
CA ASP A 188 2.05 19.65 -2.88
C ASP A 188 2.44 19.25 -1.46
N HIS A 189 2.13 20.14 -0.52
CA HIS A 189 2.36 19.88 0.90
C HIS A 189 1.44 18.77 1.41
N SER A 190 1.89 18.01 2.41
CA SER A 190 1.14 16.88 2.99
C SER A 190 -0.29 17.24 3.40
N GLN A 191 -0.54 18.47 3.86
CA GLN A 191 -1.86 18.95 4.27
C GLN A 191 -2.82 19.26 3.12
N LYS A 192 -2.32 19.44 1.88
CA LYS A 192 -3.19 19.81 0.75
C LYS A 192 -4.17 18.68 0.42
N GLY A 193 -5.47 18.96 0.54
CA GLY A 193 -6.54 17.98 0.27
C GLY A 193 -6.66 16.85 1.30
N THR A 194 -5.87 16.85 2.37
CA THR A 194 -5.79 15.75 3.34
C THR A 194 -7.09 15.54 4.10
N THR A 195 -7.83 16.58 4.42
CA THR A 195 -9.13 16.45 5.10
C THR A 195 -10.13 15.58 4.31
N LYS A 196 -10.21 15.78 3.00
CA LYS A 196 -11.01 14.93 2.11
C LYS A 196 -10.46 13.51 2.05
N PHE A 197 -9.15 13.38 1.79
CA PHE A 197 -8.47 12.10 1.69
C PHE A 197 -8.65 11.25 2.96
N LEU A 198 -8.53 11.87 4.13
CA LEU A 198 -8.70 11.21 5.43
C LEU A 198 -10.12 10.67 5.62
N ARG A 199 -11.15 11.48 5.31
CA ARG A 199 -12.56 11.04 5.38
C ARG A 199 -12.82 9.84 4.46
N GLU A 200 -12.37 9.90 3.22
CA GLU A 200 -12.50 8.80 2.25
C GLU A 200 -11.74 7.55 2.70
N SER A 201 -10.53 7.71 3.23
CA SER A 201 -9.73 6.59 3.77
C SER A 201 -10.43 5.87 4.92
N ILE A 202 -11.06 6.61 5.84
CA ILE A 202 -11.84 6.04 6.93
C ILE A 202 -13.07 5.28 6.40
N ILE A 203 -13.75 5.81 5.39
CA ILE A 203 -14.90 5.16 4.76
C ILE A 203 -14.48 3.83 4.12
N TYR A 204 -13.40 3.82 3.32
CA TYR A 204 -12.89 2.60 2.71
C TYR A 204 -12.38 1.60 3.74
N ALA A 205 -11.66 2.04 4.78
CA ALA A 205 -11.21 1.16 5.85
C ALA A 205 -12.39 0.46 6.55
N ARG A 206 -13.46 1.22 6.84
CA ARG A 206 -14.70 0.67 7.45
C ARG A 206 -15.47 -0.27 6.53
N SER A 207 -15.36 -0.12 5.23
CA SER A 207 -15.96 -1.10 4.29
C SER A 207 -15.21 -2.43 4.29
N VAL A 208 -13.93 -2.44 4.74
CA VAL A 208 -13.12 -3.66 4.82
C VAL A 208 -13.25 -4.34 6.19
N THR A 209 -13.33 -3.57 7.28
CA THR A 209 -13.41 -4.12 8.65
C THR A 209 -14.40 -3.38 9.52
N GLY A 210 -15.19 -4.12 10.30
CA GLY A 210 -16.07 -3.56 11.34
C GLY A 210 -15.37 -3.31 12.69
N ARG A 211 -14.06 -3.58 12.80
CA ARG A 211 -13.30 -3.35 14.04
C ARG A 211 -12.98 -1.87 14.22
N LEU A 212 -12.65 -1.47 15.45
CA LEU A 212 -12.18 -0.12 15.74
C LEU A 212 -10.89 0.18 14.97
N LEU A 213 -10.77 1.41 14.46
CA LEU A 213 -9.59 1.86 13.74
C LEU A 213 -8.68 2.68 14.67
N LEU A 214 -7.37 2.52 14.51
CA LEU A 214 -6.33 3.38 15.07
C LEU A 214 -5.62 4.12 13.93
N LEU A 215 -5.97 5.37 13.73
CA LEU A 215 -5.30 6.22 12.76
C LEU A 215 -3.94 6.66 13.29
N ARG A 216 -2.87 6.54 12.46
CA ARG A 216 -1.53 7.04 12.78
C ARG A 216 -1.04 7.96 11.68
N LEU A 217 -0.60 9.15 12.06
CA LEU A 217 -0.15 10.20 11.14
C LEU A 217 1.18 10.78 11.61
N ASP A 218 2.05 11.14 10.66
CA ASP A 218 3.29 11.86 10.94
C ASP A 218 3.07 13.36 11.21
N ALA A 219 4.15 14.09 11.53
CA ALA A 219 4.10 15.52 11.85
C ALA A 219 3.70 16.39 10.64
N GLY A 220 3.80 15.89 9.41
CA GLY A 220 3.33 16.58 8.21
C GLY A 220 1.80 16.72 8.18
N PHE A 221 1.09 15.92 8.96
CA PHE A 221 -0.37 15.92 9.07
C PHE A 221 -0.89 16.58 10.36
N ASP A 222 -0.02 17.18 11.17
CA ASP A 222 -0.43 17.89 12.38
C ASP A 222 -1.32 19.11 12.04
N SER A 223 -2.62 18.93 12.20
CA SER A 223 -3.62 19.98 12.05
C SER A 223 -4.84 19.75 12.93
N ARG A 224 -5.48 20.86 13.31
CA ARG A 224 -6.74 20.82 14.09
C ARG A 224 -7.82 20.06 13.33
N ASP A 225 -7.96 20.32 12.03
CA ASP A 225 -8.99 19.68 11.20
C ASP A 225 -8.85 18.15 11.20
N ASN A 226 -7.62 17.62 11.11
CA ASN A 226 -7.39 16.19 11.14
C ASN A 226 -7.77 15.58 12.50
N ILE A 227 -7.49 16.26 13.61
CA ILE A 227 -7.92 15.84 14.96
C ILE A 227 -9.45 15.80 15.04
N LEU A 228 -10.12 16.85 14.57
CA LEU A 228 -11.59 16.95 14.59
C LEU A 228 -12.23 15.87 13.71
N ILE A 229 -11.70 15.61 12.52
CA ILE A 229 -12.18 14.52 11.65
C ILE A 229 -12.11 13.17 12.35
N CYS A 230 -11.00 12.85 13.04
CA CYS A 230 -10.86 11.59 13.78
C CYS A 230 -11.93 11.49 14.87
N ARG A 231 -12.17 12.56 15.63
CA ARG A 231 -13.18 12.60 16.69
C ARG A 231 -14.59 12.44 16.13
N ASP A 232 -14.94 13.21 15.11
CA ASP A 232 -16.28 13.18 14.49
C ASP A 232 -16.55 11.80 13.87
N ALA A 233 -15.53 11.20 13.27
CA ALA A 233 -15.59 9.85 12.75
C ALA A 233 -15.49 8.77 13.84
N ARG A 234 -15.27 9.09 15.12
CA ARG A 234 -15.06 8.12 16.21
C ARG A 234 -13.98 7.10 15.86
N VAL A 235 -12.82 7.58 15.42
CA VAL A 235 -11.62 6.81 15.14
C VAL A 235 -10.58 7.15 16.21
N GLU A 236 -9.97 6.13 16.82
CA GLU A 236 -8.83 6.37 17.69
C GLU A 236 -7.64 6.86 16.88
N PHE A 237 -6.81 7.74 17.46
CA PHE A 237 -5.72 8.34 16.71
C PHE A 237 -4.46 8.56 17.53
N ILE A 238 -3.32 8.57 16.82
CA ILE A 238 -2.03 9.08 17.28
C ILE A 238 -1.45 9.93 16.13
N ILE A 239 -1.33 11.23 16.34
CA ILE A 239 -0.80 12.17 15.34
C ILE A 239 0.45 12.80 15.93
N LYS A 240 1.62 12.62 15.27
CA LYS A 240 2.85 13.26 15.73
C LYS A 240 2.69 14.77 15.59
N ARG A 241 2.96 15.49 16.68
CA ARG A 241 2.86 16.94 16.70
C ARG A 241 4.10 17.57 16.07
N ASN A 242 3.91 18.61 15.26
CA ASN A 242 4.95 19.49 14.81
C ASN A 242 5.09 20.65 15.79
N LEU A 243 6.21 20.73 16.49
CA LEU A 243 6.47 21.76 17.52
C LEU A 243 6.67 23.18 16.94
N ARG A 244 6.83 23.31 15.60
CA ARG A 244 6.81 24.60 14.89
C ARG A 244 7.73 25.68 15.48
N GLY A 245 8.90 25.29 15.96
CA GLY A 245 9.86 26.22 16.56
C GLY A 245 9.59 26.54 18.04
N GLU A 246 8.70 25.80 18.70
CA GLU A 246 8.59 25.84 20.15
C GLU A 246 9.91 25.42 20.80
N SER A 247 10.29 26.09 21.89
CA SER A 247 11.58 25.85 22.55
C SER A 247 11.64 24.46 23.18
N GLU A 248 12.61 23.65 22.76
CA GLU A 248 12.87 22.33 23.36
C GLU A 248 13.20 22.42 24.86
N SER A 249 13.87 23.51 25.29
CA SER A 249 14.19 23.71 26.70
C SER A 249 12.94 23.90 27.57
N VAL A 250 11.92 24.58 27.08
CA VAL A 250 10.65 24.76 27.76
C VAL A 250 9.95 23.42 27.94
N TRP A 251 9.93 22.61 26.89
CA TRP A 251 9.33 21.26 26.94
C TRP A 251 10.13 20.29 27.80
N LEU A 252 11.47 20.40 27.82
CA LEU A 252 12.31 19.60 28.71
C LEU A 252 12.02 19.93 30.17
N GLU A 253 11.94 21.20 30.52
CA GLU A 253 11.61 21.61 31.89
C GLU A 253 10.20 21.19 32.30
N TRP A 254 9.23 21.30 31.38
CA TRP A 254 7.90 20.76 31.64
C TRP A 254 7.94 19.24 31.88
N ALA A 255 8.67 18.48 31.02
CA ALA A 255 8.78 17.04 31.12
C ALA A 255 9.51 16.60 32.41
N LYS A 256 10.52 17.34 32.86
CA LYS A 256 11.20 17.13 34.16
C LYS A 256 10.26 17.27 35.34
N ARG A 257 9.31 18.23 35.27
CA ARG A 257 8.37 18.52 36.38
C ARG A 257 7.18 17.56 36.41
N HIS A 258 6.69 17.12 35.26
CA HIS A 258 5.41 16.43 35.11
C HIS A 258 5.51 15.01 34.56
N GLY A 259 6.68 14.63 34.05
CA GLY A 259 6.92 13.32 33.46
C GLY A 259 7.62 12.32 34.38
N SER A 260 7.54 11.04 34.00
CA SER A 260 8.35 9.99 34.61
C SER A 260 9.70 9.90 33.90
N MET A 261 10.80 9.81 34.69
CA MET A 261 12.17 9.74 34.19
C MET A 261 12.66 8.30 34.12
N ARG A 262 13.39 8.00 33.01
CA ARG A 262 14.16 6.76 32.82
C ARG A 262 15.55 7.10 32.29
N GLU A 263 16.54 6.31 32.69
CA GLU A 263 17.91 6.40 32.15
C GLU A 263 18.27 5.07 31.47
N PRO A 264 17.90 4.89 30.17
CA PRO A 264 18.13 3.64 29.45
C PRO A 264 19.61 3.25 29.33
N ARG A 265 20.52 4.22 29.39
CA ARG A 265 21.96 4.06 29.46
C ARG A 265 22.59 5.29 30.13
N PRO A 266 23.81 5.16 30.67
CA PRO A 266 24.51 6.31 31.27
C PRO A 266 24.55 7.52 30.32
N GLY A 267 24.15 8.68 30.83
CA GLY A 267 24.10 9.93 30.07
C GLY A 267 22.99 10.05 29.03
N LYS A 268 21.98 9.17 29.03
CA LYS A 268 20.75 9.35 28.27
C LYS A 268 19.55 9.30 29.21
N ARG A 269 18.96 10.45 29.50
CA ARG A 269 17.75 10.58 30.32
C ARG A 269 16.54 10.82 29.43
N VAL A 270 15.44 10.16 29.72
CA VAL A 270 14.18 10.23 28.98
C VAL A 270 13.06 10.52 29.96
N TRP A 271 12.35 11.60 29.72
CA TRP A 271 11.13 11.94 30.48
C TRP A 271 9.92 11.78 29.58
N ARG A 272 8.88 11.14 30.10
CA ARG A 272 7.61 10.96 29.41
C ARG A 272 6.46 11.43 30.27
N GLY A 273 5.60 12.26 29.71
CA GLY A 273 4.44 12.80 30.41
C GLY A 273 3.24 12.95 29.50
N ALA A 274 2.10 13.25 30.11
CA ALA A 274 0.85 13.52 29.39
C ALA A 274 0.21 14.77 29.94
N LEU A 275 -0.41 15.55 29.06
CA LEU A 275 -1.24 16.70 29.41
C LEU A 275 -2.49 16.73 28.53
N VAL A 276 -3.47 17.53 28.95
CA VAL A 276 -4.68 17.78 28.18
C VAL A 276 -4.63 19.21 27.64
N CYS A 277 -4.80 19.36 26.35
CA CYS A 277 -4.85 20.65 25.66
C CYS A 277 -6.25 20.90 25.12
N ASP A 278 -6.63 22.15 25.02
CA ASP A 278 -7.85 22.51 24.32
C ASP A 278 -7.60 22.61 22.81
N VAL A 279 -8.43 21.94 22.02
CA VAL A 279 -8.47 22.06 20.56
C VAL A 279 -9.90 22.42 20.17
N GLU A 280 -10.13 23.69 19.90
CA GLU A 280 -11.45 24.25 19.55
C GLU A 280 -12.57 23.90 20.55
N GLY A 281 -12.33 24.17 21.83
CA GLY A 281 -13.26 23.90 22.91
C GLY A 281 -13.39 22.42 23.28
N LYS A 282 -12.53 21.56 22.75
CA LYS A 282 -12.56 20.12 23.02
C LYS A 282 -11.23 19.65 23.66
N PRO A 283 -11.26 18.95 24.80
CA PRO A 283 -10.04 18.43 25.42
C PRO A 283 -9.44 17.34 24.55
N VAL A 284 -8.13 17.47 24.22
CA VAL A 284 -7.34 16.49 23.50
C VAL A 284 -6.09 16.17 24.31
N ARG A 285 -5.81 14.91 24.51
CA ARG A 285 -4.63 14.45 25.22
C ARG A 285 -3.39 14.59 24.33
N MET A 286 -2.29 15.03 24.91
CA MET A 286 -0.98 15.11 24.28
C MET A 286 0.04 14.35 25.12
N ILE A 287 0.82 13.48 24.48
CA ILE A 287 1.99 12.83 25.07
C ILE A 287 3.22 13.62 24.70
N VAL A 288 4.14 13.79 25.64
CA VAL A 288 5.43 14.46 25.42
C VAL A 288 6.55 13.51 25.85
N GLU A 289 7.55 13.36 24.98
CA GLU A 289 8.82 12.73 25.30
C GLU A 289 9.93 13.77 25.16
N ALA A 290 10.73 13.95 26.22
CA ALA A 290 11.94 14.75 26.17
C ALA A 290 13.15 13.85 26.46
N VAL A 291 14.17 13.95 25.62
CA VAL A 291 15.41 13.18 25.73
C VAL A 291 16.57 14.14 25.89
N GLU A 292 17.36 13.99 26.98
CA GLU A 292 18.61 14.70 27.21
C GLU A 292 19.76 13.71 27.12
N ARG A 293 20.75 14.04 26.28
CA ARG A 293 21.97 13.23 26.10
C ARG A 293 23.19 14.02 26.54
N THR A 294 23.93 13.53 27.52
CA THR A 294 25.25 14.06 27.91
C THR A 294 26.38 13.19 27.37
N THR A 295 26.08 11.98 26.86
CA THR A 295 27.02 11.09 26.20
C THR A 295 26.44 10.50 24.93
N ARG A 296 27.26 10.33 23.89
CA ARG A 296 26.90 9.59 22.68
C ARG A 296 26.84 8.08 22.93
N ALA A 297 26.29 7.32 21.96
CA ALA A 297 26.19 5.87 22.06
C ALA A 297 27.56 5.15 22.15
N ASN A 298 28.60 5.75 21.61
CA ASN A 298 29.99 5.29 21.67
C ASN A 298 30.73 5.67 22.98
N GLY A 299 30.03 6.30 23.97
CA GLY A 299 30.61 6.71 25.26
C GLY A 299 31.27 8.09 25.25
N GLN A 300 31.33 8.78 24.12
CA GLN A 300 31.92 10.12 24.05
C GLN A 300 31.05 11.12 24.83
N VAL A 301 31.67 11.84 25.77
CA VAL A 301 31.00 12.91 26.52
C VAL A 301 30.75 14.11 25.60
N LEU A 302 29.55 14.67 25.66
CA LEU A 302 29.19 15.87 24.91
C LEU A 302 29.58 17.13 25.69
N LEU A 303 30.08 18.13 25.00
CA LEU A 303 30.43 19.43 25.61
C LEU A 303 29.17 20.15 26.16
N LEU A 304 28.08 20.05 25.41
CA LEU A 304 26.74 20.52 25.80
C LEU A 304 25.75 19.37 25.67
N PRO A 305 24.76 19.27 26.58
CA PRO A 305 23.71 18.28 26.43
C PRO A 305 22.93 18.48 25.14
N GLU A 306 22.71 17.39 24.38
CA GLU A 306 21.77 17.36 23.27
C GLU A 306 20.37 17.11 23.82
N VAL A 307 19.40 17.97 23.44
CA VAL A 307 18.00 17.86 23.81
C VAL A 307 17.19 17.55 22.57
N GLU A 308 16.29 16.60 22.66
CA GLU A 308 15.32 16.25 21.62
C GLU A 308 13.94 16.13 22.25
N VAL A 309 12.94 16.80 21.68
CA VAL A 309 11.57 16.73 22.16
C VAL A 309 10.66 16.25 21.05
N GLN A 310 9.78 15.31 21.40
CA GLN A 310 8.73 14.82 20.51
C GLN A 310 7.39 14.86 21.25
N ALA A 311 6.31 15.11 20.50
CA ALA A 311 4.97 15.11 21.08
C ALA A 311 3.96 14.45 20.13
N TRP A 312 2.87 13.93 20.69
CA TRP A 312 1.81 13.24 19.94
C TRP A 312 0.44 13.60 20.50
N TRP A 313 -0.46 14.03 19.65
CA TRP A 313 -1.87 14.10 19.93
C TRP A 313 -2.46 12.69 19.94
N THR A 314 -3.32 12.37 20.91
CA THR A 314 -3.93 11.05 20.96
C THR A 314 -5.30 11.10 21.64
N SER A 315 -6.17 10.19 21.20
CA SER A 315 -7.44 9.87 21.87
C SER A 315 -7.30 8.73 22.88
N LEU A 316 -6.16 7.99 22.84
CA LEU A 316 -5.95 6.83 23.70
C LEU A 316 -5.74 7.23 25.15
N PRO A 317 -6.40 6.55 26.12
CA PRO A 317 -6.20 6.76 27.55
C PRO A 317 -4.94 6.09 28.11
N ASP A 318 -4.30 5.23 27.31
CA ASP A 318 -3.18 4.38 27.68
C ASP A 318 -1.95 5.19 28.11
N ASP A 319 -1.01 4.55 28.81
CA ASP A 319 0.20 5.21 29.31
C ASP A 319 1.08 5.73 28.14
N PRO A 320 1.96 6.73 28.41
CA PRO A 320 2.79 7.34 27.38
C PRO A 320 3.70 6.34 26.65
N ASP A 321 4.24 5.33 27.33
CA ASP A 321 5.11 4.32 26.72
C ASP A 321 4.35 3.50 25.69
N THR A 322 3.12 3.12 26.01
CA THR A 322 2.23 2.36 25.13
C THR A 322 1.88 3.17 23.87
N VAL A 323 1.49 4.45 24.03
CA VAL A 323 1.14 5.32 22.91
C VAL A 323 2.34 5.53 21.98
N ILE A 324 3.52 5.81 22.54
CA ILE A 324 4.75 6.01 21.77
C ILE A 324 5.15 4.73 21.03
N ARG A 325 5.09 3.57 21.67
CA ARG A 325 5.36 2.27 21.04
C ARG A 325 4.43 2.02 19.84
N LEU A 326 3.13 2.23 20.03
CA LEU A 326 2.14 2.09 18.96
C LEU A 326 2.42 3.02 17.78
N TYR A 327 2.85 4.26 18.06
CA TYR A 327 3.26 5.18 17.02
C TYR A 327 4.54 4.70 16.30
N GLN A 328 5.53 4.20 17.04
CA GLN A 328 6.78 3.70 16.43
C GLN A 328 6.57 2.51 15.49
N GLU A 329 5.55 1.69 15.73
CA GLU A 329 5.14 0.60 14.83
C GLU A 329 4.65 1.12 13.46
N HIS A 330 4.25 2.40 13.36
CA HIS A 330 3.95 3.10 12.11
C HIS A 330 5.13 3.10 11.12
N GLY A 331 6.38 3.06 11.59
CA GLY A 331 7.57 2.98 10.74
C GLY A 331 7.59 1.78 9.76
N THR A 332 6.73 0.79 9.94
CA THR A 332 6.54 -0.31 8.99
C THR A 332 6.07 0.18 7.61
N MET A 333 5.47 1.38 7.52
CA MET A 333 5.00 1.96 6.27
C MET A 333 6.11 2.20 5.25
N GLU A 334 7.32 2.53 5.68
CA GLU A 334 8.47 2.68 4.78
C GLU A 334 8.67 1.44 3.90
N GLN A 335 8.40 0.26 4.46
CA GLN A 335 8.47 -1.00 3.71
C GLN A 335 7.32 -1.11 2.69
N PHE A 336 6.10 -0.66 3.04
CA PHE A 336 4.97 -0.67 2.11
C PHE A 336 5.22 0.28 0.94
N HIS A 337 5.73 1.48 1.21
CA HIS A 337 6.16 2.43 0.19
C HIS A 337 7.24 1.85 -0.72
N SER A 338 8.27 1.21 -0.14
CA SER A 338 9.32 0.53 -0.90
C SER A 338 8.76 -0.59 -1.79
N GLU A 339 7.76 -1.34 -1.34
CA GLU A 339 7.13 -2.39 -2.14
C GLU A 339 6.36 -1.81 -3.33
N ILE A 340 5.64 -0.71 -3.14
CA ILE A 340 4.91 -0.03 -4.23
C ILE A 340 5.91 0.59 -5.22
N LYS A 341 6.90 1.31 -4.73
CA LYS A 341 7.92 1.97 -5.56
C LYS A 341 8.73 0.98 -6.38
N THR A 342 9.31 -0.01 -5.68
CA THR A 342 10.39 -0.85 -6.23
C THR A 342 9.88 -2.21 -6.71
N ASP A 343 8.97 -2.86 -5.95
CA ASP A 343 8.55 -4.22 -6.27
C ASP A 343 7.48 -4.23 -7.37
N LEU A 344 6.64 -3.18 -7.45
CA LEU A 344 5.70 -2.94 -8.55
C LEU A 344 6.21 -1.96 -9.61
N ASP A 345 7.46 -1.49 -9.48
CA ASP A 345 8.13 -0.58 -10.43
C ASP A 345 7.36 0.73 -10.68
N LEU A 346 6.68 1.29 -9.66
CA LEU A 346 5.81 2.44 -9.84
C LEU A 346 6.49 3.79 -9.62
N GLU A 347 7.75 3.83 -9.16
CA GLU A 347 8.44 5.09 -8.95
C GLU A 347 8.43 5.98 -10.21
N ARG A 348 8.56 5.35 -11.39
CA ARG A 348 8.49 6.00 -12.70
C ARG A 348 7.25 5.56 -13.47
N LEU A 349 6.14 6.22 -13.20
CA LEU A 349 4.86 5.96 -13.87
C LEU A 349 4.96 6.11 -15.41
N PRO A 350 4.21 5.33 -16.21
CA PRO A 350 4.47 5.18 -17.63
C PRO A 350 3.94 6.32 -18.52
N SER A 351 2.98 7.13 -18.06
CA SER A 351 2.37 8.20 -18.86
C SER A 351 3.04 9.56 -18.66
N GLY A 352 2.93 10.43 -19.65
CA GLY A 352 3.24 11.85 -19.53
C GLY A 352 2.16 12.68 -18.82
N LYS A 353 0.93 12.15 -18.67
CA LYS A 353 -0.23 12.84 -18.12
C LYS A 353 -0.46 12.48 -16.66
N LEU A 354 -0.71 13.48 -15.81
CA LEU A 354 -0.96 13.28 -14.39
C LEU A 354 -2.22 12.43 -14.14
N ALA A 355 -3.30 12.72 -14.84
CA ALA A 355 -4.56 11.98 -14.68
C ALA A 355 -4.41 10.50 -15.02
N THR A 356 -3.74 10.17 -16.14
CA THR A 356 -3.47 8.77 -16.53
C THR A 356 -2.59 8.09 -15.51
N ASN A 357 -1.57 8.75 -14.99
CA ASN A 357 -0.70 8.22 -13.95
C ASN A 357 -1.44 7.99 -12.63
N ASN A 358 -2.41 8.85 -12.28
CA ASN A 358 -3.27 8.61 -11.13
C ASN A 358 -4.17 7.37 -11.33
N LEU A 359 -4.71 7.19 -12.53
CA LEU A 359 -5.48 5.99 -12.86
C LEU A 359 -4.60 4.73 -12.82
N VAL A 360 -3.37 4.78 -13.37
CA VAL A 360 -2.37 3.70 -13.26
C VAL A 360 -2.11 3.34 -11.79
N LEU A 361 -1.98 4.35 -10.92
CA LEU A 361 -1.83 4.13 -9.48
C LEU A 361 -3.01 3.35 -8.90
N GLN A 362 -4.27 3.66 -9.27
CA GLN A 362 -5.43 2.90 -8.77
C GLN A 362 -5.41 1.43 -9.25
N PHE A 363 -5.03 1.16 -10.49
CA PHE A 363 -4.82 -0.21 -10.97
C PHE A 363 -3.74 -0.94 -10.18
N ALA A 364 -2.64 -0.26 -9.91
CA ALA A 364 -1.51 -0.82 -9.19
C ALA A 364 -1.86 -1.15 -7.74
N LEU A 365 -2.74 -0.39 -7.09
CA LEU A 365 -3.19 -0.69 -5.73
C LEU A 365 -4.07 -1.94 -5.67
N LEU A 366 -4.93 -2.14 -6.67
CA LEU A 366 -5.69 -3.39 -6.75
C LEU A 366 -4.74 -4.59 -6.99
N ALA A 367 -3.75 -4.46 -7.87
CA ALA A 367 -2.72 -5.48 -8.08
C ALA A 367 -1.90 -5.75 -6.81
N TYR A 368 -1.48 -4.69 -6.09
CA TYR A 368 -0.80 -4.79 -4.80
C TYR A 368 -1.63 -5.57 -3.78
N ASN A 369 -2.91 -5.25 -3.64
CA ASN A 369 -3.80 -5.92 -2.70
C ASN A 369 -4.03 -7.39 -3.07
N ILE A 370 -4.16 -7.71 -4.36
CA ILE A 370 -4.22 -9.11 -4.84
C ILE A 370 -2.95 -9.88 -4.44
N LEU A 371 -1.78 -9.32 -4.72
CA LEU A 371 -0.50 -9.95 -4.34
C LEU A 371 -0.36 -10.06 -2.82
N ARG A 372 -0.82 -9.07 -2.07
CA ARG A 372 -0.83 -9.11 -0.60
C ARG A 372 -1.74 -10.23 -0.08
N LEU A 373 -2.94 -10.40 -0.62
CA LEU A 373 -3.84 -11.50 -0.28
C LEU A 373 -3.21 -12.87 -0.58
N MET A 374 -2.57 -13.04 -1.74
CA MET A 374 -1.84 -14.25 -2.10
C MET A 374 -0.69 -14.51 -1.11
N GLY A 375 0.05 -13.46 -0.74
CA GLY A 375 1.12 -13.55 0.25
C GLY A 375 0.63 -13.95 1.64
N GLN A 376 -0.52 -13.45 2.08
CA GLN A 376 -1.13 -13.79 3.37
C GLN A 376 -1.69 -15.21 3.39
N ALA A 377 -2.29 -15.67 2.30
CA ALA A 377 -2.79 -17.05 2.17
C ALA A 377 -1.68 -18.11 2.32
N MET A 378 -0.40 -17.74 2.10
CA MET A 378 0.74 -18.64 2.30
C MET A 378 1.00 -18.97 3.78
N PHE A 379 0.66 -18.08 4.72
CA PHE A 379 0.96 -18.32 6.15
C PHE A 379 0.12 -19.43 6.77
N GLY A 380 -1.03 -19.71 6.21
CA GLY A 380 -1.90 -20.84 6.63
C GLY A 380 -1.47 -22.19 6.09
N ASP A 381 -0.46 -22.27 5.22
CA ASP A 381 -0.03 -23.52 4.57
C ASP A 381 1.30 -24.05 5.17
N PRO A 382 1.27 -25.20 5.89
CA PRO A 382 2.47 -25.80 6.48
C PRO A 382 3.51 -26.27 5.45
N THR A 383 3.15 -26.42 4.18
CA THR A 383 4.08 -26.83 3.11
C THR A 383 4.85 -25.67 2.53
N VAL A 384 4.50 -24.43 2.87
CA VAL A 384 5.23 -23.25 2.41
C VAL A 384 6.59 -23.20 3.11
N PRO A 385 7.71 -23.19 2.37
CA PRO A 385 9.06 -23.24 2.95
C PRO A 385 9.46 -21.88 3.56
N LEU A 386 8.83 -21.48 4.66
CA LEU A 386 9.15 -20.27 5.40
C LEU A 386 10.32 -20.56 6.35
N ARG A 387 11.38 -19.76 6.26
CA ARG A 387 12.56 -19.90 7.14
C ARG A 387 12.37 -19.25 8.53
N LYS A 388 11.45 -18.30 8.65
CA LYS A 388 11.17 -17.55 9.90
C LYS A 388 9.68 -17.22 9.98
N ALA A 389 9.15 -17.15 11.20
CA ALA A 389 7.83 -16.60 11.45
C ALA A 389 7.81 -15.11 11.00
N ARG A 390 6.86 -14.76 10.16
CA ARG A 390 6.65 -13.41 9.64
C ARG A 390 5.17 -13.08 9.61
N GLN A 391 4.83 -11.82 9.79
CA GLN A 391 3.45 -11.35 9.69
C GLN A 391 3.01 -11.11 8.24
N ARG A 392 3.96 -10.91 7.34
CA ARG A 392 3.71 -10.69 5.91
C ARG A 392 4.89 -11.10 5.02
N ARG A 393 4.61 -11.34 3.76
CA ARG A 393 5.64 -11.53 2.73
C ARG A 393 5.80 -10.26 1.89
N ARG A 394 7.04 -9.91 1.54
CA ARG A 394 7.33 -8.82 0.62
C ARG A 394 6.77 -9.12 -0.77
N ILE A 395 6.19 -8.11 -1.43
CA ILE A 395 5.53 -8.25 -2.74
C ILE A 395 6.46 -8.86 -3.79
N ARG A 396 7.71 -8.40 -3.89
CA ARG A 396 8.73 -9.02 -4.79
C ARG A 396 8.88 -10.53 -4.57
N THR A 397 8.82 -10.98 -3.32
CA THR A 397 8.93 -12.41 -3.00
C THR A 397 7.67 -13.17 -3.44
N VAL A 398 6.50 -12.57 -3.28
CA VAL A 398 5.24 -13.14 -3.77
C VAL A 398 5.27 -13.27 -5.29
N ILE A 399 5.67 -12.22 -5.99
CA ILE A 399 5.82 -12.23 -7.46
C ILE A 399 6.79 -13.34 -7.88
N LYS A 400 7.99 -13.38 -7.29
CA LYS A 400 9.01 -14.36 -7.63
C LYS A 400 8.57 -15.80 -7.38
N ASP A 401 7.94 -16.06 -6.22
CA ASP A 401 7.67 -17.41 -5.75
C ASP A 401 6.34 -17.96 -6.25
N LEU A 402 5.34 -17.10 -6.48
CA LEU A 402 4.00 -17.52 -6.87
C LEU A 402 3.61 -17.12 -8.29
N ILE A 403 3.93 -15.89 -8.73
CA ILE A 403 3.56 -15.46 -10.09
C ILE A 403 4.48 -16.13 -11.11
N TYR A 404 5.81 -15.97 -10.95
CA TYR A 404 6.80 -16.55 -11.84
C TYR A 404 7.03 -18.04 -11.54
N LEU A 405 6.06 -18.85 -11.89
CA LEU A 405 6.11 -20.31 -11.76
C LEU A 405 5.91 -20.96 -13.13
N ALA A 406 6.93 -21.71 -13.57
CA ALA A 406 6.88 -22.41 -14.83
C ALA A 406 5.86 -23.57 -14.80
N ALA A 407 5.00 -23.63 -15.78
CA ALA A 407 3.99 -24.67 -15.92
C ALA A 407 3.61 -24.92 -17.38
N ARG A 408 2.96 -26.04 -17.61
CA ARG A 408 2.39 -26.45 -18.89
C ARG A 408 0.87 -26.49 -18.80
N LEU A 409 0.18 -25.86 -19.75
CA LEU A 409 -1.27 -25.93 -19.88
C LEU A 409 -1.63 -27.15 -20.74
N VAL A 410 -2.44 -28.04 -20.20
CA VAL A 410 -2.93 -29.21 -20.90
C VAL A 410 -4.45 -29.14 -21.01
N VAL A 411 -4.96 -29.15 -22.22
CA VAL A 411 -6.40 -29.18 -22.52
C VAL A 411 -6.77 -30.62 -22.92
N HIS A 412 -7.59 -31.28 -22.12
CA HIS A 412 -8.04 -32.65 -22.41
C HIS A 412 -9.46 -32.87 -21.87
N ALA A 413 -10.32 -33.46 -22.71
CA ALA A 413 -11.68 -33.91 -22.32
C ALA A 413 -12.48 -32.82 -21.55
N ARG A 414 -12.56 -31.59 -22.05
CA ARG A 414 -13.23 -30.41 -21.44
C ARG A 414 -12.60 -29.92 -20.13
N GLN A 415 -11.43 -30.44 -19.74
CA GLN A 415 -10.67 -29.96 -18.59
C GLN A 415 -9.43 -29.22 -19.07
N VAL A 416 -9.15 -28.11 -18.39
CA VAL A 416 -7.89 -27.38 -18.52
C VAL A 416 -7.08 -27.65 -17.28
N ARG A 417 -5.89 -28.23 -17.44
CA ARG A 417 -4.99 -28.58 -16.33
C ARG A 417 -3.70 -27.80 -16.43
N LEU A 418 -3.33 -27.15 -15.34
CA LEU A 418 -2.03 -26.49 -15.19
C LEU A 418 -1.07 -27.46 -14.51
N ARG A 419 -0.03 -27.92 -15.22
CA ARG A 419 0.97 -28.86 -14.72
C ARG A 419 2.30 -28.16 -14.48
N TYR A 420 2.80 -28.22 -13.27
CA TYR A 420 4.14 -27.72 -12.90
C TYR A 420 5.11 -28.89 -12.71
N GLY A 421 6.42 -28.61 -12.83
CA GLY A 421 7.46 -29.63 -12.75
C GLY A 421 7.52 -30.35 -11.39
N GLN A 422 7.83 -31.64 -11.41
CA GLN A 422 8.09 -32.39 -10.19
C GLN A 422 9.23 -31.75 -9.40
N GLY A 423 9.07 -31.60 -8.08
CA GLY A 423 10.05 -30.92 -7.23
C GLY A 423 9.92 -29.39 -7.19
N ASN A 424 9.00 -28.80 -7.93
CA ASN A 424 8.69 -27.38 -7.76
C ASN A 424 8.02 -27.15 -6.41
N ARG A 425 8.75 -26.57 -5.47
CA ARG A 425 8.30 -26.37 -4.08
C ARG A 425 7.17 -25.35 -3.92
N TRP A 426 6.90 -24.51 -4.93
CA TRP A 426 5.85 -23.48 -4.91
C TRP A 426 4.57 -23.92 -5.62
N GLY A 427 4.61 -24.99 -6.39
CA GLY A 427 3.43 -25.54 -7.05
C GLY A 427 2.32 -25.97 -6.08
N PRO A 428 2.61 -26.80 -5.05
CA PRO A 428 1.62 -27.18 -4.04
C PRO A 428 1.04 -25.98 -3.27
N PRO A 429 1.82 -25.00 -2.77
CA PRO A 429 1.29 -23.76 -2.20
C PRO A 429 0.37 -22.99 -3.15
N LEU A 430 0.76 -22.79 -4.42
CA LEU A 430 -0.08 -22.10 -5.39
C LEU A 430 -1.43 -22.79 -5.56
N ARG A 431 -1.45 -24.12 -5.67
CA ARG A 431 -2.69 -24.89 -5.77
C ARG A 431 -3.62 -24.63 -4.57
N ARG A 432 -3.10 -24.72 -3.35
CA ARG A 432 -3.89 -24.45 -2.14
C ARG A 432 -4.36 -23.02 -2.03
N ILE A 433 -3.54 -22.07 -2.45
CA ILE A 433 -3.94 -20.65 -2.53
C ILE A 433 -5.13 -20.50 -3.49
N CYS A 434 -5.07 -21.12 -4.66
CA CYS A 434 -6.19 -21.09 -5.60
C CYS A 434 -7.46 -21.69 -4.98
N GLU A 435 -7.36 -22.84 -4.28
CA GLU A 435 -8.46 -23.49 -3.59
C GLU A 435 -9.02 -22.61 -2.46
N ALA A 436 -8.18 -21.97 -1.65
CA ALA A 436 -8.59 -21.08 -0.55
C ALA A 436 -9.19 -19.75 -1.04
N LEU A 437 -8.71 -19.24 -2.17
CA LEU A 437 -9.17 -17.97 -2.74
C LEU A 437 -10.36 -18.17 -3.70
N ALA A 438 -10.62 -19.41 -4.17
CA ALA A 438 -11.80 -19.75 -4.93
C ALA A 438 -13.08 -19.66 -4.09
#